data_37ced60ba0918ebb49d520ef31dba1eb
#
_entry.id   37ced60ba0918ebb49d520ef31dba1eb
#
_cell.length_a   1.000
_cell.length_b   1.000
_cell.length_c   1.000
_cell.angle_alpha   90.00
_cell.angle_beta   90.00
_cell.angle_gamma   90.00
#
_symmetry.space_group_name_H-M   'P 1'
#
loop_
_entity.id
_entity.type
_entity.pdbx_description
1 polymer ?
#
loop_
_entity_poly.entity_id
_entity_poly.type
_entity_poly.pdbx_seq_one_letter_code
_entity_poly.pdbx_strand_id
1 'polypeptide(L)'
;MNCSSCGAPLPAKSLVCPFCSTRNAVDLRGLSVSTGKPPAAPRACPECRTGMESLNVGRRERFFIEMCLRCHGLFFDLNELHALLDDAVAPTYEIDYPLLAKVQEQSPTPRRAPAYVPCPDCGKLMNRIQFAQRAGVVIDRCRDHGVWLEGGELRKLMEWKKAGGQVLEQRRQRAAADDARAEKLMRILTEKKEAPSLMRQLDQLFRELGDR
;
A
#
# COMPACT_ATOMS: atom_id res chain seq x y z
N MET A 1 17.96 21.43 2.91
CA MET A 1 17.68 20.85 4.24
C MET A 1 18.93 20.24 4.79
N ASN A 2 19.17 20.39 6.08
CA ASN A 2 20.41 19.92 6.69
C ASN A 2 20.17 18.62 7.49
N CYS A 3 21.19 17.81 7.59
CA CYS A 3 21.20 16.60 8.40
C CYS A 3 21.00 16.95 9.88
N SER A 4 20.12 16.21 10.56
CA SER A 4 19.84 16.41 11.99
C SER A 4 21.04 16.12 12.90
N SER A 5 22.02 15.35 12.43
CA SER A 5 23.21 14.97 13.20
C SER A 5 24.41 15.85 12.91
N CYS A 6 24.80 16.04 11.66
CA CYS A 6 26.05 16.75 11.31
C CYS A 6 25.84 18.12 10.65
N GLY A 7 24.60 18.55 10.46
CA GLY A 7 24.28 19.84 9.84
C GLY A 7 24.57 19.95 8.33
N ALA A 8 25.17 18.93 7.72
CA ALA A 8 25.47 18.95 6.29
C ALA A 8 24.20 19.02 5.40
N PRO A 9 24.27 19.68 4.23
CA PRO A 9 23.12 19.75 3.33
C PRO A 9 22.74 18.35 2.84
N LEU A 10 21.45 18.00 2.98
CA LEU A 10 20.93 16.77 2.49
C LEU A 10 20.42 16.93 1.07
N PRO A 11 20.77 16.03 0.15
CA PRO A 11 20.12 15.94 -1.15
C PRO A 11 18.60 15.86 -0.99
N ALA A 12 17.86 16.44 -1.90
CA ALA A 12 16.40 16.31 -1.91
C ALA A 12 16.03 14.83 -1.90
N LYS A 13 15.17 14.42 -0.95
CA LYS A 13 14.70 13.03 -0.80
C LYS A 13 15.69 12.00 -0.23
N SER A 14 16.89 12.39 0.17
CA SER A 14 17.81 11.46 0.80
C SER A 14 17.41 11.15 2.24
N LEU A 15 17.18 9.85 2.53
CA LEU A 15 16.98 9.35 3.90
C LEU A 15 18.27 9.31 4.70
N VAL A 16 19.38 9.13 4.01
CA VAL A 16 20.68 8.93 4.63
C VAL A 16 21.59 10.07 4.26
N CYS A 17 22.20 10.68 5.28
CA CYS A 17 23.20 11.70 5.06
C CYS A 17 24.44 11.08 4.40
N PRO A 18 24.92 11.62 3.25
CA PRO A 18 26.10 11.10 2.58
C PRO A 18 27.39 11.33 3.38
N PHE A 19 27.39 12.25 4.36
CA PHE A 19 28.58 12.62 5.14
C PHE A 19 28.71 11.82 6.45
N CYS A 20 27.60 11.63 7.18
CA CYS A 20 27.66 10.96 8.49
C CYS A 20 26.79 9.70 8.57
N SER A 21 26.19 9.29 7.47
CA SER A 21 25.32 8.11 7.36
C SER A 21 24.11 8.10 8.30
N THR A 22 23.82 9.22 8.99
CA THR A 22 22.63 9.35 9.83
C THR A 22 21.37 9.33 8.98
N ARG A 23 20.38 8.58 9.41
CA ARG A 23 19.03 8.60 8.82
C ARG A 23 18.27 9.84 9.25
N ASN A 24 17.46 10.39 8.35
CA ASN A 24 16.67 11.59 8.60
C ASN A 24 15.21 11.30 8.28
N ALA A 25 14.31 11.82 9.12
CA ALA A 25 12.86 11.69 8.91
C ALA A 25 12.42 12.55 7.72
N VAL A 26 12.23 11.95 6.56
CA VAL A 26 11.80 12.65 5.33
C VAL A 26 10.30 12.54 5.09
N ASP A 27 9.65 11.53 5.67
CA ASP A 27 8.26 11.18 5.41
C ASP A 27 7.28 12.26 5.85
N LEU A 28 7.54 12.85 7.01
CA LEU A 28 6.62 13.81 7.62
C LEU A 28 6.81 15.25 7.12
N ARG A 29 7.68 15.47 6.16
CA ARG A 29 7.91 16.82 5.61
C ARG A 29 6.69 17.34 4.87
N GLY A 30 6.28 18.56 5.23
CA GLY A 30 5.12 19.23 4.65
C GLY A 30 3.79 18.76 5.22
N LEU A 31 3.82 17.94 6.28
CA LEU A 31 2.68 17.65 7.14
C LEU A 31 2.76 18.48 8.40
N SER A 32 1.61 18.83 8.97
CA SER A 32 1.53 19.31 10.34
C SER A 32 1.80 18.13 11.27
N VAL A 33 2.70 18.30 12.22
CA VAL A 33 3.11 17.25 13.17
C VAL A 33 3.18 17.85 14.56
N SER A 34 2.53 17.19 15.51
CA SER A 34 2.67 17.47 16.95
C SER A 34 2.80 16.17 17.74
N THR A 35 3.13 16.28 19.02
CA THR A 35 3.20 15.11 19.91
C THR A 35 1.80 14.52 20.07
N GLY A 36 1.65 13.24 19.76
CA GLY A 36 0.42 12.50 19.89
C GLY A 36 0.22 11.92 21.28
N LYS A 37 -1.01 11.55 21.59
CA LYS A 37 -1.30 10.77 22.78
C LYS A 37 -0.84 9.33 22.54
N PRO A 38 -0.02 8.75 23.42
CA PRO A 38 0.43 7.38 23.25
C PRO A 38 -0.75 6.39 23.33
N PRO A 39 -0.69 5.26 22.63
CA PRO A 39 -1.66 4.19 22.78
C PRO A 39 -1.65 3.63 24.20
N ALA A 40 -2.70 2.91 24.59
CA ALA A 40 -2.83 2.32 25.92
C ALA A 40 -1.67 1.35 26.26
N ALA A 41 -1.15 0.64 25.25
CA ALA A 41 0.04 -0.21 25.35
C ALA A 41 1.17 0.40 24.52
N PRO A 42 2.39 0.56 25.08
CA PRO A 42 3.54 1.03 24.33
C PRO A 42 3.87 0.09 23.18
N ARG A 43 3.98 0.63 21.96
CA ARG A 43 4.35 -0.12 20.76
C ARG A 43 5.87 -0.12 20.58
N ALA A 44 6.44 -1.29 20.29
CA ALA A 44 7.85 -1.42 19.94
C ALA A 44 8.03 -1.49 18.41
N CYS A 45 9.08 -0.82 17.93
CA CYS A 45 9.42 -0.85 16.50
C CYS A 45 9.64 -2.29 16.02
N PRO A 46 8.99 -2.73 14.93
CA PRO A 46 9.14 -4.06 14.39
C PRO A 46 10.59 -4.42 14.01
N GLU A 47 11.37 -3.43 13.54
CA GLU A 47 12.77 -3.63 13.14
C GLU A 47 13.76 -3.42 14.27
N CYS A 48 13.64 -2.29 15.01
CA CYS A 48 14.64 -1.84 15.97
C CYS A 48 14.40 -2.37 17.37
N ARG A 49 13.18 -2.84 17.67
CA ARG A 49 12.74 -3.28 19.02
C ARG A 49 12.78 -2.19 20.09
N THR A 50 12.95 -0.93 19.70
CA THR A 50 12.88 0.24 20.59
C THR A 50 11.45 0.75 20.65
N GLY A 51 11.10 1.44 21.73
CA GLY A 51 9.81 2.14 21.84
C GLY A 51 9.60 3.12 20.68
N MET A 52 8.36 3.26 20.23
CA MET A 52 7.98 4.24 19.22
C MET A 52 7.33 5.45 19.87
N GLU A 53 7.42 6.60 19.20
CA GLU A 53 6.74 7.83 19.62
C GLU A 53 5.45 8.00 18.87
N SER A 54 4.39 8.40 19.59
CA SER A 54 3.10 8.73 18.99
C SER A 54 3.09 10.16 18.50
N LEU A 55 2.67 10.36 17.28
CA LEU A 55 2.59 11.65 16.62
C LEU A 55 1.17 11.90 16.11
N ASN A 56 0.72 13.15 16.24
CA ASN A 56 -0.45 13.63 15.50
C ASN A 56 0.03 14.20 14.17
N VAL A 57 -0.55 13.75 13.06
CA VAL A 57 -0.14 14.18 11.73
C VAL A 57 -1.35 14.55 10.85
N GLY A 58 -1.05 15.28 9.76
CA GLY A 58 -2.06 15.67 8.77
C GLY A 58 -2.70 17.03 9.07
N ARG A 59 -3.60 17.45 8.17
CA ARG A 59 -4.36 18.68 8.38
C ARG A 59 -5.28 18.52 9.58
N ARG A 60 -5.18 19.45 10.54
CA ARG A 60 -5.94 19.43 11.79
C ARG A 60 -5.55 18.28 12.75
N GLU A 61 -4.34 17.68 12.59
CA GLU A 61 -3.79 16.69 13.52
C GLU A 61 -4.76 15.53 13.81
N ARG A 62 -5.36 14.96 12.77
CA ARG A 62 -6.42 13.96 12.90
C ARG A 62 -5.93 12.52 12.91
N PHE A 63 -4.68 12.28 12.53
CA PHE A 63 -4.12 10.94 12.42
C PHE A 63 -3.11 10.70 13.51
N PHE A 64 -3.23 9.58 14.19
CA PHE A 64 -2.35 9.17 15.28
C PHE A 64 -1.47 8.04 14.76
N ILE A 65 -0.20 8.31 14.54
CA ILE A 65 0.74 7.33 14.02
C ILE A 65 1.90 7.14 14.99
N GLU A 66 2.54 5.98 14.97
CA GLU A 66 3.75 5.74 15.73
C GLU A 66 4.97 5.79 14.83
N MET A 67 6.01 6.48 15.28
CA MET A 67 7.29 6.63 14.59
C MET A 67 8.44 6.08 15.42
N CYS A 68 9.28 5.28 14.78
CA CYS A 68 10.56 4.90 15.37
C CYS A 68 11.60 5.99 15.13
N LEU A 69 12.15 6.58 16.20
CA LEU A 69 13.20 7.59 16.06
C LEU A 69 14.51 7.05 15.50
N ARG A 70 14.74 5.74 15.57
CA ARG A 70 15.99 5.10 15.11
C ARG A 70 15.98 4.80 13.61
N CYS A 71 14.93 4.18 13.08
CA CYS A 71 14.84 3.83 11.67
C CYS A 71 13.90 4.72 10.87
N HIS A 72 13.13 5.58 11.53
CA HIS A 72 12.09 6.43 10.96
C HIS A 72 10.98 5.66 10.23
N GLY A 73 10.79 4.38 10.56
CA GLY A 73 9.63 3.63 10.12
C GLY A 73 8.37 4.08 10.86
N LEU A 74 7.22 3.89 10.23
CA LEU A 74 5.93 4.40 10.67
C LEU A 74 4.93 3.25 10.78
N PHE A 75 4.17 3.23 11.86
CA PHE A 75 3.04 2.32 12.02
C PHE A 75 1.74 3.12 11.96
N PHE A 76 0.82 2.62 11.17
CA PHE A 76 -0.52 3.18 10.97
C PHE A 76 -1.56 2.16 11.41
N ASP A 77 -2.55 2.58 12.16
CA ASP A 77 -3.70 1.74 12.44
C ASP A 77 -4.53 1.46 11.18
N LEU A 78 -5.51 0.56 11.27
CA LEU A 78 -6.34 0.19 10.13
C LEU A 78 -6.97 1.42 9.47
N ASN A 79 -6.81 1.52 8.15
CA ASN A 79 -7.31 2.60 7.28
C ASN A 79 -6.64 3.97 7.44
N GLU A 80 -5.80 4.21 8.45
CA GLU A 80 -5.18 5.51 8.68
C GLU A 80 -4.24 5.92 7.54
N LEU A 81 -3.44 4.98 7.00
CA LEU A 81 -2.54 5.27 5.89
C LEU A 81 -3.28 5.85 4.68
N HIS A 82 -4.40 5.24 4.28
CA HIS A 82 -5.18 5.72 3.14
C HIS A 82 -5.81 7.08 3.44
N ALA A 83 -6.37 7.24 4.63
CA ALA A 83 -6.97 8.48 5.05
C ALA A 83 -5.95 9.63 5.14
N LEU A 84 -4.74 9.38 5.65
CA LEU A 84 -3.65 10.35 5.64
C LEU A 84 -3.21 10.72 4.22
N LEU A 85 -3.08 9.76 3.33
CA LEU A 85 -2.74 10.02 1.93
C LEU A 85 -3.82 10.85 1.23
N ASP A 86 -5.09 10.65 1.57
CA ASP A 86 -6.21 11.43 1.03
C ASP A 86 -6.25 12.85 1.59
N ASP A 87 -5.89 13.03 2.86
CA ASP A 87 -5.80 14.35 3.51
C ASP A 87 -4.56 15.15 3.02
N ALA A 88 -3.41 14.47 2.90
CA ALA A 88 -2.13 15.10 2.61
C ALA A 88 -1.93 15.49 1.15
N VAL A 89 -2.57 14.78 0.24
CA VAL A 89 -2.42 14.96 -1.20
C VAL A 89 -3.74 15.34 -1.83
N ALA A 90 -3.81 16.54 -2.42
CA ALA A 90 -5.00 17.00 -3.14
C ALA A 90 -5.41 15.99 -4.23
N PRO A 91 -6.71 15.80 -4.45
CA PRO A 91 -7.19 14.97 -5.54
C PRO A 91 -6.60 15.42 -6.89
N THR A 92 -6.11 14.47 -7.67
CA THR A 92 -5.68 14.72 -9.05
C THR A 92 -6.49 13.81 -9.98
N TYR A 93 -6.82 14.34 -11.15
CA TYR A 93 -7.54 13.61 -12.21
C TYR A 93 -6.64 13.31 -13.41
N GLU A 94 -5.45 13.91 -13.42
CA GLU A 94 -4.44 13.74 -14.45
C GLU A 94 -3.36 12.75 -14.01
N ILE A 95 -2.74 12.10 -14.99
CA ILE A 95 -1.67 11.13 -14.74
C ILE A 95 -0.39 11.70 -15.34
N ASP A 96 0.58 11.99 -14.48
CA ASP A 96 1.93 12.39 -14.87
C ASP A 96 2.81 11.12 -15.00
N TYR A 97 2.84 10.55 -16.20
CA TYR A 97 3.62 9.35 -16.49
C TYR A 97 5.14 9.53 -16.29
N PRO A 98 5.77 10.64 -16.69
CA PRO A 98 7.18 10.91 -16.41
C PRO A 98 7.48 10.93 -14.92
N LEU A 99 6.64 11.56 -14.11
CA LEU A 99 6.81 11.62 -12.66
C LEU A 99 6.61 10.23 -12.03
N LEU A 100 5.62 9.47 -12.48
CA LEU A 100 5.41 8.08 -12.03
C LEU A 100 6.62 7.19 -12.31
N ALA A 101 7.21 7.29 -13.49
CA ALA A 101 8.42 6.55 -13.81
C ALA A 101 9.58 6.89 -12.85
N LYS A 102 9.80 8.17 -12.58
CA LYS A 102 10.82 8.63 -11.61
C LYS A 102 10.57 8.09 -10.19
N VAL A 103 9.32 8.05 -9.75
CA VAL A 103 8.98 7.51 -8.42
C VAL A 103 9.29 6.01 -8.35
N GLN A 104 9.04 5.27 -9.41
CA GLN A 104 9.36 3.84 -9.51
C GLN A 104 10.86 3.56 -9.51
N GLU A 105 11.64 4.31 -10.30
CA GLU A 105 13.09 4.19 -10.36
C GLU A 105 13.78 4.48 -9.02
N GLN A 106 13.18 5.36 -8.20
CA GLN A 106 13.69 5.72 -6.88
C GLN A 106 13.33 4.69 -5.79
N SER A 107 12.75 3.55 -6.15
CA SER A 107 12.55 2.46 -5.19
C SER A 107 13.87 2.05 -4.59
N PRO A 108 14.06 2.07 -3.26
CA PRO A 108 15.30 1.66 -2.67
C PRO A 108 15.54 0.19 -3.02
N THR A 109 16.74 -0.12 -3.41
CA THR A 109 17.22 -1.50 -3.36
C THR A 109 16.98 -2.01 -1.95
N PRO A 110 16.33 -3.16 -1.76
CA PRO A 110 16.13 -3.73 -0.44
C PRO A 110 17.48 -3.80 0.28
N ARG A 111 17.64 -3.08 1.38
CA ARG A 111 18.91 -3.05 2.13
C ARG A 111 19.25 -4.36 2.81
N ARG A 112 18.26 -5.21 2.98
CA ARG A 112 18.37 -6.54 3.57
C ARG A 112 17.54 -7.52 2.75
N ALA A 113 17.91 -8.79 2.84
CA ALA A 113 17.00 -9.86 2.43
C ALA A 113 15.62 -9.61 3.03
N PRO A 114 14.52 -9.81 2.28
CA PRO A 114 13.19 -9.55 2.76
C PRO A 114 12.95 -10.33 4.06
N ALA A 115 12.85 -9.60 5.17
CA ALA A 115 12.56 -10.17 6.48
C ALA A 115 11.13 -9.78 6.86
N TYR A 116 10.35 -10.78 7.27
CA TYR A 116 9.04 -10.52 7.86
C TYR A 116 9.22 -9.89 9.24
N VAL A 117 8.49 -8.84 9.51
CA VAL A 117 8.52 -8.14 10.79
C VAL A 117 7.24 -8.42 11.59
N PRO A 118 7.31 -8.51 12.93
CA PRO A 118 6.12 -8.74 13.74
C PRO A 118 5.28 -7.48 13.89
N CYS A 119 3.98 -7.66 14.02
CA CYS A 119 3.05 -6.58 14.33
C CYS A 119 3.36 -6.01 15.74
N PRO A 120 3.42 -4.67 15.91
CA PRO A 120 3.67 -4.04 17.21
C PRO A 120 2.62 -4.37 18.27
N ASP A 121 1.38 -4.68 17.87
CA ASP A 121 0.26 -4.96 18.78
C ASP A 121 0.15 -6.44 19.14
N CYS A 122 0.14 -7.35 18.17
CA CYS A 122 -0.12 -8.77 18.43
C CYS A 122 1.10 -9.68 18.31
N GLY A 123 2.26 -9.18 17.89
CA GLY A 123 3.48 -9.96 17.72
C GLY A 123 3.49 -10.97 16.56
N LYS A 124 2.36 -11.18 15.86
CA LYS A 124 2.31 -12.05 14.69
C LYS A 124 3.09 -11.45 13.53
N LEU A 125 3.73 -12.29 12.72
CA LEU A 125 4.41 -11.83 11.51
C LEU A 125 3.43 -11.17 10.55
N MET A 126 3.80 -9.99 10.06
CA MET A 126 3.02 -9.23 9.09
C MET A 126 3.26 -9.75 7.67
N ASN A 127 2.26 -9.61 6.81
CA ASN A 127 2.36 -9.97 5.41
C ASN A 127 2.97 -8.82 4.61
N ARG A 128 4.01 -9.11 3.85
CA ARG A 128 4.58 -8.17 2.88
C ARG A 128 3.70 -8.12 1.64
N ILE A 129 3.14 -6.96 1.37
CA ILE A 129 2.27 -6.75 0.21
C ILE A 129 2.70 -5.49 -0.56
N GLN A 130 2.57 -5.53 -1.86
CA GLN A 130 2.75 -4.34 -2.67
C GLN A 130 1.56 -3.40 -2.46
N PHE A 131 1.82 -2.14 -2.09
CA PHE A 131 0.75 -1.16 -1.80
C PHE A 131 -0.17 -0.92 -3.00
N ALA A 132 0.41 -0.76 -4.18
CA ALA A 132 -0.27 -0.70 -5.47
C ALA A 132 0.69 -1.17 -6.55
N GLN A 133 0.18 -1.71 -7.66
CA GLN A 133 1.01 -2.40 -8.65
C GLN A 133 2.20 -1.56 -9.19
N ARG A 134 2.11 -0.24 -9.14
CA ARG A 134 3.16 0.66 -9.64
C ARG A 134 3.60 1.73 -8.65
N ALA A 135 3.28 1.59 -7.38
CA ALA A 135 3.76 2.51 -6.36
C ALA A 135 5.25 2.28 -6.04
N GLY A 136 5.79 1.10 -6.32
CA GLY A 136 7.16 0.72 -5.99
C GLY A 136 7.42 0.67 -4.48
N VAL A 137 6.35 0.51 -3.67
CA VAL A 137 6.40 0.43 -2.21
C VAL A 137 5.80 -0.89 -1.78
N VAL A 138 6.54 -1.60 -0.93
CA VAL A 138 6.12 -2.84 -0.29
C VAL A 138 5.89 -2.54 1.18
N ILE A 139 4.68 -2.77 1.65
CA ILE A 139 4.27 -2.52 3.04
C ILE A 139 4.14 -3.83 3.80
N ASP A 140 4.37 -3.79 5.10
CA ASP A 140 4.13 -4.92 5.99
C ASP A 140 2.77 -4.74 6.67
N ARG A 141 1.82 -5.65 6.41
CA ARG A 141 0.43 -5.53 6.85
C ARG A 141 0.05 -6.60 7.87
N CYS A 142 -0.41 -6.17 9.03
CA CYS A 142 -1.22 -6.99 9.94
C CYS A 142 -2.69 -6.90 9.51
N ARG A 143 -3.37 -8.06 9.43
CA ARG A 143 -4.78 -8.09 9.05
C ARG A 143 -5.67 -7.34 10.04
N ASP A 144 -5.33 -7.43 11.32
CA ASP A 144 -6.21 -7.04 12.43
C ASP A 144 -5.85 -5.67 13.04
N HIS A 145 -4.60 -5.18 12.82
CA HIS A 145 -4.11 -4.01 13.55
C HIS A 145 -3.66 -2.85 12.66
N GLY A 146 -2.98 -3.10 11.54
CA GLY A 146 -2.52 -1.99 10.74
C GLY A 146 -1.37 -2.29 9.80
N VAL A 147 -0.60 -1.26 9.49
CA VAL A 147 0.42 -1.28 8.44
C VAL A 147 1.72 -0.65 8.95
N TRP A 148 2.84 -1.33 8.70
CA TRP A 148 4.17 -0.79 8.89
C TRP A 148 4.78 -0.33 7.56
N LEU A 149 5.33 0.87 7.57
CA LEU A 149 6.13 1.43 6.49
C LEU A 149 7.58 1.60 6.96
N GLU A 150 8.53 1.18 6.13
CA GLU A 150 9.93 1.53 6.32
C GLU A 150 10.14 3.04 6.09
N GLY A 151 11.17 3.63 6.73
CA GLY A 151 11.45 5.06 6.56
C GLY A 151 11.65 5.44 5.09
N GLY A 152 10.93 6.45 4.62
CA GLY A 152 10.93 6.97 3.25
C GLY A 152 9.81 6.45 2.36
N GLU A 153 9.08 5.43 2.79
CA GLU A 153 8.01 4.84 1.97
C GLU A 153 6.76 5.71 1.92
N LEU A 154 6.38 6.34 3.04
CA LEU A 154 5.25 7.27 3.05
C LEU A 154 5.47 8.41 2.04
N ARG A 155 6.68 8.96 1.99
CA ARG A 155 7.02 10.03 1.04
C ARG A 155 6.83 9.59 -0.40
N LYS A 156 7.24 8.38 -0.74
CA LYS A 156 7.03 7.81 -2.08
C LYS A 156 5.56 7.62 -2.41
N LEU A 157 4.77 7.12 -1.45
CA LEU A 157 3.33 6.99 -1.63
C LEU A 157 2.66 8.33 -1.89
N MET A 158 3.06 9.38 -1.17
CA MET A 158 2.57 10.74 -1.42
C MET A 158 2.96 11.25 -2.82
N GLU A 159 4.19 11.03 -3.25
CA GLU A 159 4.66 11.43 -4.59
C GLU A 159 3.96 10.63 -5.69
N TRP A 160 3.80 9.32 -5.50
CA TRP A 160 3.05 8.45 -6.39
C TRP A 160 1.59 8.93 -6.53
N LYS A 161 0.96 9.28 -5.43
CA LYS A 161 -0.42 9.81 -5.44
C LYS A 161 -0.50 11.16 -6.15
N LYS A 162 0.43 12.10 -5.87
CA LYS A 162 0.53 13.40 -6.57
C LYS A 162 0.67 13.25 -8.08
N ALA A 163 1.41 12.24 -8.52
CA ALA A 163 1.60 11.91 -9.94
C ALA A 163 0.38 11.23 -10.60
N GLY A 164 -0.74 11.08 -9.90
CA GLY A 164 -1.93 10.43 -10.43
C GLY A 164 -1.90 8.90 -10.37
N GLY A 165 -1.00 8.33 -9.59
CA GLY A 165 -0.88 6.87 -9.44
C GLY A 165 -2.15 6.21 -8.95
N GLN A 166 -2.89 6.86 -8.04
CA GLN A 166 -4.18 6.35 -7.56
C GLN A 166 -5.22 6.30 -8.69
N VAL A 167 -5.26 7.30 -9.55
CA VAL A 167 -6.17 7.33 -10.71
C VAL A 167 -5.82 6.21 -11.69
N LEU A 168 -4.53 6.00 -11.95
CA LEU A 168 -4.06 4.93 -12.81
C LEU A 168 -4.45 3.56 -12.25
N GLU A 169 -4.26 3.34 -10.96
CA GLU A 169 -4.62 2.09 -10.28
C GLU A 169 -6.12 1.83 -10.33
N GLN A 170 -6.95 2.84 -10.06
CA GLN A 170 -8.41 2.73 -10.17
C GLN A 170 -8.87 2.39 -11.60
N ARG A 171 -8.27 3.01 -12.62
CA ARG A 171 -8.60 2.70 -14.03
C ARG A 171 -8.27 1.26 -14.36
N ARG A 172 -7.15 0.74 -13.87
CA ARG A 172 -6.73 -0.66 -14.08
C ARG A 172 -7.66 -1.64 -13.37
N GLN A 173 -8.02 -1.35 -12.12
CA GLN A 173 -8.94 -2.21 -11.37
C GLN A 173 -10.31 -2.27 -12.05
N ARG A 174 -10.81 -1.15 -12.59
CA ARG A 174 -12.06 -1.13 -13.36
C ARG A 174 -11.94 -1.95 -14.63
N ALA A 175 -10.89 -1.75 -15.41
CA ALA A 175 -10.66 -2.54 -16.62
C ALA A 175 -10.59 -4.05 -16.34
N ALA A 176 -9.83 -4.45 -15.32
CA ALA A 176 -9.74 -5.86 -14.92
C ALA A 176 -11.09 -6.43 -14.44
N ALA A 177 -11.90 -5.64 -13.76
CA ALA A 177 -13.25 -6.05 -13.34
C ALA A 177 -14.20 -6.21 -14.55
N ASP A 178 -14.10 -5.31 -15.53
CA ASP A 178 -14.90 -5.38 -16.76
C ASP A 178 -14.50 -6.59 -17.60
N ASP A 179 -13.20 -6.88 -17.74
CA ASP A 179 -12.68 -8.06 -18.43
C ASP A 179 -13.16 -9.36 -17.76
N ALA A 180 -13.05 -9.46 -16.43
CA ALA A 180 -13.53 -10.61 -15.67
C ALA A 180 -15.05 -10.81 -15.79
N ARG A 181 -15.81 -9.70 -15.87
CA ARG A 181 -17.26 -9.76 -16.09
C ARG A 181 -17.59 -10.25 -17.49
N ALA A 182 -16.87 -9.77 -18.51
CA ALA A 182 -17.03 -10.21 -19.89
C ALA A 182 -16.71 -11.70 -20.05
N GLU A 183 -15.60 -12.16 -19.46
CA GLU A 183 -15.21 -13.58 -19.46
C GLU A 183 -16.28 -14.47 -18.80
N LYS A 184 -16.79 -14.06 -17.64
CA LYS A 184 -17.87 -14.78 -16.96
C LYS A 184 -19.14 -14.87 -17.80
N LEU A 185 -19.50 -13.78 -18.49
CA LEU A 185 -20.66 -13.75 -19.37
C LEU A 185 -20.49 -14.70 -20.57
N MET A 186 -19.30 -14.66 -21.21
CA MET A 186 -18.98 -15.56 -22.33
C MET A 186 -19.05 -17.03 -21.90
N ARG A 187 -18.55 -17.36 -20.72
CA ARG A 187 -18.63 -18.72 -20.16
C ARG A 187 -20.09 -19.18 -20.00
N ILE A 188 -20.94 -18.33 -19.42
CA ILE A 188 -22.38 -18.64 -19.26
C ILE A 188 -23.05 -18.85 -20.61
N LEU A 189 -22.73 -18.04 -21.63
CA LEU A 189 -23.30 -18.15 -22.97
C LEU A 189 -22.83 -19.43 -23.67
N THR A 190 -21.56 -19.83 -23.51
CA THR A 190 -21.07 -21.10 -24.08
C THR A 190 -21.67 -22.30 -23.39
N GLU A 191 -21.75 -22.34 -22.05
CA GLU A 191 -22.44 -23.41 -21.32
C GLU A 191 -23.91 -23.56 -21.74
N LYS A 192 -24.60 -22.42 -21.93
CA LYS A 192 -26.01 -22.45 -22.40
C LYS A 192 -26.17 -22.96 -23.85
N LYS A 193 -25.14 -22.71 -24.70
CA LYS A 193 -25.13 -23.18 -26.08
C LYS A 193 -24.86 -24.71 -26.20
N GLU A 194 -24.08 -25.24 -25.25
CA GLU A 194 -23.73 -26.65 -25.19
C GLU A 194 -24.77 -27.50 -24.44
N ALA A 195 -25.69 -26.88 -23.71
CA ALA A 195 -26.78 -27.59 -23.07
C ALA A 195 -27.65 -28.31 -24.15
N PRO A 196 -27.84 -29.62 -24.02
CA PRO A 196 -28.64 -30.37 -25.01
C PRO A 196 -30.04 -29.78 -25.05
N SER A 197 -30.51 -29.45 -26.27
CA SER A 197 -31.85 -28.91 -26.42
C SER A 197 -32.87 -29.92 -25.89
N LEU A 198 -33.95 -29.42 -25.28
CA LEU A 198 -35.05 -30.26 -24.74
C LEU A 198 -35.55 -31.27 -25.81
N MET A 199 -35.50 -30.87 -27.08
CA MET A 199 -35.83 -31.75 -28.21
C MET A 199 -34.89 -32.94 -28.32
N ARG A 200 -33.58 -32.78 -28.14
CA ARG A 200 -32.63 -33.91 -28.16
C ARG A 200 -32.85 -34.87 -27.00
N GLN A 201 -33.18 -34.36 -25.84
CA GLN A 201 -33.49 -35.17 -24.65
C GLN A 201 -34.79 -35.96 -24.86
N LEU A 202 -35.82 -35.36 -25.47
CA LEU A 202 -37.05 -36.01 -25.81
C LEU A 202 -36.84 -37.09 -26.92
N ASP A 203 -36.06 -36.81 -27.96
CA ASP A 203 -35.70 -37.77 -28.98
C ASP A 203 -34.95 -38.99 -28.43
N GLN A 204 -34.08 -38.77 -27.46
CA GLN A 204 -33.38 -39.88 -26.80
C GLN A 204 -34.31 -40.71 -25.93
N LEU A 205 -35.21 -40.10 -25.17
CA LEU A 205 -36.26 -40.80 -24.41
C LEU A 205 -37.21 -41.59 -25.30
N PHE A 206 -37.63 -41.06 -26.45
CA PHE A 206 -38.49 -41.78 -27.41
C PHE A 206 -37.78 -42.96 -28.06
N ARG A 207 -36.47 -42.90 -28.32
CA ARG A 207 -35.70 -44.06 -28.81
C ARG A 207 -35.61 -45.17 -27.76
N GLU A 208 -35.37 -44.82 -26.50
CA GLU A 208 -35.26 -45.78 -25.40
C GLU A 208 -36.61 -46.46 -25.04
N LEU A 209 -37.73 -45.80 -25.34
CA LEU A 209 -39.08 -46.35 -25.14
C LEU A 209 -39.58 -47.17 -26.34
N GLY A 210 -39.01 -46.97 -27.55
CA GLY A 210 -39.39 -47.66 -28.76
C GLY A 210 -38.70 -49.03 -28.98
N ASP A 211 -37.66 -49.33 -28.21
CA ASP A 211 -36.90 -50.58 -28.28
C ASP A 211 -37.35 -51.63 -27.22
N ARG A 212 -38.53 -51.47 -26.67
CA ARG A 212 -39.21 -52.46 -25.79
C ARG A 212 -40.50 -52.97 -26.47
#